data_dca44a7f91e5fd169c665314a8939d29
#
_entry.id   dca44a7f91e5fd169c665314a8939d29
#
_cell.length_a   1.000
_cell.length_b   1.000
_cell.length_c   1.000
_cell.angle_alpha   90.00
_cell.angle_beta   90.00
_cell.angle_gamma   90.00
#
_symmetry.space_group_name_H-M   'P 1'
#
loop_
_entity.id
_entity.type
_entity.pdbx_description
1 polymer ?
#
loop_
_entity_poly.entity_id
_entity_poly.type
_entity_poly.pdbx_seq_one_letter_code
_entity_poly.pdbx_strand_id
1 'polypeptide(L)'
;MKKIGIIGLGGISQKAYLPVMMAMGQEVEWHLYTRNQERLTEISQQYRVEHTYPSIEALIESGITAAFVHTATETHGAIIRQLLEHNLHVYVDKPISENIAEVKELIQLAESKNLQLVTGFNRRFAPMVQKLKAVPNKNMVFVQKNKENGGGSVERGIYDMFIHVLDTATYLLDEPILKSSYHLVEEKGQLKNCIMPLITASTVCVAWMHGQSDTGFQGEIRKPSSAINPKK
;
A
#
# COMPACT_ATOMS: atom_id res chain seq x y z
N MET A 1 21.94 9.47 14.66
CA MET A 1 20.55 9.12 14.25
C MET A 1 20.49 9.00 12.73
N LYS A 2 19.55 8.22 12.20
CA LYS A 2 19.31 8.17 10.75
C LYS A 2 18.46 9.38 10.35
N LYS A 3 18.87 10.10 9.32
CA LYS A 3 18.12 11.21 8.74
C LYS A 3 17.13 10.68 7.71
N ILE A 4 15.84 10.89 7.92
CA ILE A 4 14.79 10.37 7.06
C ILE A 4 13.82 11.49 6.69
N GLY A 5 13.58 11.62 5.38
CA GLY A 5 12.64 12.61 4.83
C GLY A 5 11.19 12.14 4.88
N ILE A 6 10.26 13.06 5.05
CA ILE A 6 8.82 12.86 4.86
C ILE A 6 8.35 13.88 3.82
N ILE A 7 7.90 13.38 2.67
CA ILE A 7 7.43 14.17 1.54
C ILE A 7 5.90 14.03 1.44
N GLY A 8 5.19 15.13 1.68
CA GLY A 8 3.74 15.16 1.70
C GLY A 8 3.15 14.98 3.10
N LEU A 9 2.60 16.07 3.64
CA LEU A 9 1.98 16.11 4.97
C LEU A 9 0.46 16.21 4.85
N GLY A 10 -0.12 15.39 3.95
CA GLY A 10 -1.56 15.31 3.69
C GLY A 10 -2.32 14.49 4.75
N GLY A 11 -3.62 14.25 4.47
CA GLY A 11 -4.51 13.57 5.43
C GLY A 11 -4.03 12.19 5.86
N ILE A 12 -3.50 11.37 4.94
CA ILE A 12 -3.02 10.02 5.27
C ILE A 12 -1.75 10.07 6.13
N SER A 13 -0.82 10.97 5.80
CA SER A 13 0.39 11.20 6.59
C SER A 13 0.05 11.59 8.02
N GLN A 14 -0.81 12.58 8.22
CA GLN A 14 -1.22 13.07 9.54
C GLN A 14 -2.00 12.04 10.34
N LYS A 15 -2.86 11.26 9.68
CA LYS A 15 -3.78 10.33 10.36
C LYS A 15 -3.11 9.01 10.73
N ALA A 16 -2.24 8.49 9.86
CA ALA A 16 -1.74 7.13 9.97
C ALA A 16 -0.24 7.03 10.25
N TYR A 17 0.57 7.99 9.79
CA TYR A 17 2.02 7.89 9.85
C TYR A 17 2.66 8.81 10.89
N LEU A 18 2.41 10.10 10.84
CA LEU A 18 3.08 11.07 11.72
C LEU A 18 2.98 10.75 13.21
N PRO A 19 1.83 10.32 13.77
CA PRO A 19 1.75 10.01 15.20
C PRO A 19 2.72 8.90 15.63
N VAL A 20 2.92 7.90 14.78
CA VAL A 20 3.86 6.79 15.06
C VAL A 20 5.29 7.22 14.78
N MET A 21 5.55 7.88 13.67
CA MET A 21 6.88 8.35 13.29
C MET A 21 7.46 9.31 14.32
N MET A 22 6.69 10.27 14.79
CA MET A 22 7.16 11.27 15.76
C MET A 22 7.45 10.64 17.13
N ALA A 23 6.78 9.53 17.48
CA ALA A 23 7.13 8.78 18.69
C ALA A 23 8.52 8.11 18.61
N MET A 24 9.10 7.95 17.41
CA MET A 24 10.42 7.38 17.14
C MET A 24 11.55 8.44 17.14
N GLY A 25 11.30 9.64 17.63
CA GLY A 25 12.25 10.76 17.55
C GLY A 25 13.60 10.55 18.26
N GLN A 26 13.73 9.53 19.12
CA GLN A 26 15.02 9.14 19.71
C GLN A 26 15.89 8.28 18.77
N GLU A 27 15.29 7.65 17.76
CA GLU A 27 15.95 6.74 16.83
C GLU A 27 16.20 7.39 15.47
N VAL A 28 15.30 8.29 15.05
CA VAL A 28 15.24 8.89 13.72
C VAL A 28 15.18 10.42 13.83
N GLU A 29 16.01 11.09 13.03
CA GLU A 29 15.92 12.53 12.79
C GLU A 29 15.01 12.77 11.59
N TRP A 30 13.83 13.36 11.83
CA TRP A 30 12.82 13.57 10.81
C TRP A 30 13.00 14.90 10.10
N HIS A 31 12.98 14.87 8.75
CA HIS A 31 13.14 15.99 7.84
C HIS A 31 11.85 16.14 7.02
N LEU A 32 11.18 17.29 7.12
CA LEU A 32 9.84 17.47 6.57
C LEU A 32 9.82 18.34 5.31
N TYR A 33 9.04 17.92 4.33
CA TYR A 33 8.68 18.70 3.17
C TYR A 33 7.24 18.50 2.74
N THR A 34 6.56 19.59 2.39
CA THR A 34 5.29 19.58 1.65
C THR A 34 5.15 20.89 0.86
N ARG A 35 4.44 20.85 -0.27
CA ARG A 35 4.18 22.06 -1.09
C ARG A 35 3.44 23.17 -0.34
N ASN A 36 2.54 22.78 0.56
CA ASN A 36 1.79 23.74 1.39
C ASN A 36 2.64 24.17 2.58
N GLN A 37 3.16 25.40 2.50
CA GLN A 37 4.08 25.95 3.52
C GLN A 37 3.39 26.25 4.86
N GLU A 38 2.11 26.62 4.84
CA GLU A 38 1.32 26.82 6.06
C GLU A 38 1.23 25.48 6.82
N ARG A 39 0.88 24.41 6.10
CA ARG A 39 0.82 23.06 6.66
C ARG A 39 2.18 22.57 7.14
N LEU A 40 3.25 22.89 6.45
CA LEU A 40 4.61 22.57 6.89
C LEU A 40 4.89 23.19 8.24
N THR A 41 4.55 24.47 8.39
CA THR A 41 4.71 25.24 9.64
C THR A 41 3.85 24.66 10.77
N GLU A 42 2.56 24.39 10.51
CA GLU A 42 1.65 23.79 11.50
C GLU A 42 2.16 22.47 12.03
N ILE A 43 2.53 21.56 11.13
CA ILE A 43 3.00 20.22 11.50
C ILE A 43 4.34 20.27 12.22
N SER A 44 5.28 21.10 11.75
CA SER A 44 6.59 21.27 12.41
C SER A 44 6.45 21.80 13.84
N GLN A 45 5.56 22.74 14.07
CA GLN A 45 5.27 23.27 15.41
C GLN A 45 4.56 22.23 16.28
N GLN A 46 3.55 21.55 15.76
CA GLN A 46 2.78 20.52 16.47
C GLN A 46 3.68 19.41 17.00
N TYR A 47 4.62 18.94 16.19
CA TYR A 47 5.51 17.82 16.53
C TYR A 47 6.92 18.25 16.96
N ARG A 48 7.20 19.55 17.00
CA ARG A 48 8.51 20.14 17.35
C ARG A 48 9.64 19.61 16.47
N VAL A 49 9.38 19.50 15.14
CA VAL A 49 10.40 19.12 14.17
C VAL A 49 11.06 20.37 13.63
N GLU A 50 12.37 20.51 13.82
CA GLU A 50 13.14 21.69 13.42
C GLU A 50 13.55 21.65 11.93
N HIS A 51 13.71 20.46 11.38
CA HIS A 51 14.22 20.24 10.02
C HIS A 51 13.09 20.30 8.99
N THR A 52 12.86 21.48 8.43
CA THR A 52 11.87 21.72 7.37
C THR A 52 12.53 22.31 6.13
N TYR A 53 12.01 21.96 4.94
CA TYR A 53 12.64 22.33 3.68
C TYR A 53 11.65 22.95 2.70
N PRO A 54 12.09 23.92 1.87
CA PRO A 54 11.22 24.58 0.90
C PRO A 54 11.00 23.75 -0.38
N SER A 55 11.88 22.76 -0.66
CA SER A 55 11.81 21.93 -1.86
C SER A 55 12.31 20.50 -1.59
N ILE A 56 12.05 19.57 -2.52
CA ILE A 56 12.57 18.19 -2.47
C ILE A 56 14.09 18.20 -2.64
N GLU A 57 14.61 19.06 -3.48
CA GLU A 57 16.06 19.23 -3.70
C GLU A 57 16.77 19.62 -2.40
N ALA A 58 16.28 20.64 -1.71
CA ALA A 58 16.83 21.06 -0.42
C ALA A 58 16.72 19.96 0.65
N LEU A 59 15.63 19.16 0.63
CA LEU A 59 15.48 18.00 1.49
C LEU A 59 16.54 16.94 1.18
N ILE A 60 16.80 16.64 -0.09
CA ILE A 60 17.83 15.68 -0.52
C ILE A 60 19.22 16.15 -0.09
N GLU A 61 19.55 17.43 -0.32
CA GLU A 61 20.82 18.05 0.05
C GLU A 61 21.08 18.06 1.55
N SER A 62 20.05 17.91 2.40
CA SER A 62 20.20 17.81 3.84
C SER A 62 20.91 16.55 4.33
N GLY A 63 21.15 15.59 3.41
CA GLY A 63 21.85 14.35 3.71
C GLY A 63 20.94 13.27 4.32
N ILE A 64 19.64 13.27 4.00
CA ILE A 64 18.75 12.14 4.31
C ILE A 64 19.24 10.87 3.60
N THR A 65 18.93 9.71 4.15
CA THR A 65 19.30 8.40 3.58
C THR A 65 18.10 7.64 3.02
N ALA A 66 16.91 8.04 3.41
CA ALA A 66 15.64 7.49 2.95
C ALA A 66 14.54 8.55 2.99
N ALA A 67 13.46 8.33 2.26
CA ALA A 67 12.29 9.19 2.30
C ALA A 67 10.98 8.39 2.27
N PHE A 68 9.99 8.88 3.02
CA PHE A 68 8.60 8.48 2.93
C PHE A 68 7.86 9.44 1.99
N VAL A 69 7.11 8.89 1.03
CA VAL A 69 6.35 9.65 0.03
C VAL A 69 4.86 9.43 0.28
N HIS A 70 4.15 10.48 0.72
CA HIS A 70 2.72 10.47 1.05
C HIS A 70 1.96 11.53 0.24
N THR A 71 2.40 11.79 -0.96
CA THR A 71 1.81 12.76 -1.88
C THR A 71 0.62 12.16 -2.63
N ALA A 72 0.05 12.88 -3.57
CA ALA A 72 -0.96 12.36 -4.47
C ALA A 72 -0.32 11.40 -5.50
N THR A 73 -1.05 10.34 -5.87
CA THR A 73 -0.53 9.23 -6.69
C THR A 73 0.13 9.70 -7.99
N GLU A 74 -0.44 10.69 -8.65
CA GLU A 74 0.07 11.25 -9.90
C GLU A 74 1.47 11.88 -9.79
N THR A 75 1.93 12.16 -8.57
CA THR A 75 3.27 12.71 -8.32
C THR A 75 4.29 11.67 -7.87
N HIS A 76 3.85 10.46 -7.55
CA HIS A 76 4.72 9.42 -7.00
C HIS A 76 5.88 9.08 -7.93
N GLY A 77 5.59 8.80 -9.21
CA GLY A 77 6.62 8.36 -10.17
C GLY A 77 7.79 9.33 -10.27
N ALA A 78 7.50 10.62 -10.44
CA ALA A 78 8.53 11.66 -10.55
C ALA A 78 9.36 11.79 -9.26
N ILE A 79 8.70 11.81 -8.11
CA ILE A 79 9.37 11.93 -6.80
C ILE A 79 10.24 10.71 -6.52
N ILE A 80 9.70 9.49 -6.73
CA ILE A 80 10.44 8.25 -6.53
C ILE A 80 11.70 8.22 -7.41
N ARG A 81 11.56 8.55 -8.69
CA ARG A 81 12.69 8.63 -9.63
C ARG A 81 13.76 9.57 -9.12
N GLN A 82 13.40 10.80 -8.76
CA GLN A 82 14.32 11.80 -8.22
C GLN A 82 15.06 11.28 -6.98
N LEU A 83 14.38 10.65 -6.04
CA LEU A 83 14.98 10.10 -4.83
C LEU A 83 15.96 8.96 -5.15
N LEU A 84 15.54 8.00 -6.00
CA LEU A 84 16.39 6.88 -6.40
C LEU A 84 17.64 7.34 -7.17
N GLU A 85 17.51 8.34 -8.06
CA GLU A 85 18.65 8.93 -8.78
C GLU A 85 19.69 9.53 -7.82
N HIS A 86 19.24 10.07 -6.68
CA HIS A 86 20.10 10.59 -5.61
C HIS A 86 20.51 9.52 -4.58
N ASN A 87 20.35 8.24 -4.90
CA ASN A 87 20.75 7.09 -4.07
C ASN A 87 20.04 7.01 -2.70
N LEU A 88 18.77 7.40 -2.64
CA LEU A 88 17.94 7.32 -1.44
C LEU A 88 17.00 6.12 -1.48
N HIS A 89 16.84 5.44 -0.35
CA HIS A 89 15.79 4.44 -0.18
C HIS A 89 14.42 5.12 -0.13
N VAL A 90 13.40 4.46 -0.67
CA VAL A 90 12.06 5.05 -0.78
C VAL A 90 11.00 4.12 -0.20
N TYR A 91 10.17 4.67 0.67
CA TYR A 91 8.88 4.14 1.02
C TYR A 91 7.78 5.03 0.42
N VAL A 92 6.83 4.47 -0.29
CA VAL A 92 5.75 5.23 -0.92
C VAL A 92 4.39 4.64 -0.59
N ASP A 93 3.37 5.49 -0.42
CA ASP A 93 2.00 5.02 -0.34
C ASP A 93 1.57 4.29 -1.62
N LYS A 94 0.60 3.42 -1.50
CA LYS A 94 0.04 2.69 -2.64
C LYS A 94 -0.86 3.62 -3.52
N PRO A 95 -0.89 3.38 -4.82
CA PRO A 95 0.05 2.61 -5.63
C PRO A 95 1.36 3.38 -5.87
N ILE A 96 2.40 2.71 -6.33
CA ILE A 96 3.61 3.37 -6.83
C ILE A 96 3.26 4.30 -8.00
N SER A 97 2.49 3.80 -8.95
CA SER A 97 1.93 4.49 -10.11
C SER A 97 0.73 3.69 -10.64
N GLU A 98 -0.14 4.35 -11.38
CA GLU A 98 -1.22 3.71 -12.15
C GLU A 98 -0.72 3.22 -13.53
N ASN A 99 0.51 3.57 -13.91
CA ASN A 99 1.16 3.12 -15.13
C ASN A 99 2.14 1.97 -14.85
N ILE A 100 1.82 0.78 -15.35
CA ILE A 100 2.64 -0.42 -15.12
C ILE A 100 4.05 -0.33 -15.76
N ALA A 101 4.21 0.40 -16.86
CA ALA A 101 5.53 0.61 -17.46
C ALA A 101 6.42 1.45 -16.54
N GLU A 102 5.89 2.54 -15.99
CA GLU A 102 6.56 3.37 -15.01
C GLU A 102 6.93 2.59 -13.73
N VAL A 103 6.01 1.75 -13.23
CA VAL A 103 6.30 0.89 -12.06
C VAL A 103 7.50 -0.01 -12.34
N LYS A 104 7.56 -0.65 -13.52
CA LYS A 104 8.68 -1.53 -13.90
C LYS A 104 9.99 -0.78 -14.01
N GLU A 105 9.98 0.40 -14.61
CA GLU A 105 11.18 1.26 -14.71
C GLU A 105 11.71 1.66 -13.33
N LEU A 106 10.83 2.07 -12.41
CA LEU A 106 11.21 2.46 -11.07
C LEU A 106 11.77 1.30 -10.25
N ILE A 107 11.20 0.09 -10.39
CA ILE A 107 11.73 -1.12 -9.76
C ILE A 107 13.13 -1.44 -10.30
N GLN A 108 13.30 -1.43 -11.63
CA GLN A 108 14.60 -1.67 -12.26
C GLN A 108 15.65 -0.64 -11.83
N LEU A 109 15.26 0.63 -11.73
CA LEU A 109 16.15 1.69 -11.25
C LEU A 109 16.59 1.44 -9.81
N ALA A 110 15.66 1.08 -8.92
CA ALA A 110 15.98 0.76 -7.53
C ALA A 110 16.92 -0.45 -7.42
N GLU A 111 16.62 -1.53 -8.16
CA GLU A 111 17.45 -2.74 -8.21
C GLU A 111 18.87 -2.46 -8.73
N SER A 112 19.00 -1.70 -9.82
CA SER A 112 20.29 -1.34 -10.43
C SER A 112 21.21 -0.58 -9.48
N LYS A 113 20.63 0.15 -8.53
CA LYS A 113 21.33 0.94 -7.51
C LYS A 113 21.42 0.27 -6.16
N ASN A 114 20.90 -0.97 -6.01
CA ASN A 114 20.80 -1.68 -4.75
C ASN A 114 20.04 -0.88 -3.67
N LEU A 115 18.98 -0.20 -4.06
CA LEU A 115 18.12 0.61 -3.19
C LEU A 115 16.81 -0.12 -2.89
N GLN A 116 16.25 0.19 -1.73
CA GLN A 116 14.92 -0.29 -1.34
C GLN A 116 13.84 0.65 -1.89
N LEU A 117 12.90 0.10 -2.65
CA LEU A 117 11.64 0.74 -3.01
C LEU A 117 10.50 -0.08 -2.39
N VAL A 118 9.88 0.46 -1.34
CA VAL A 118 8.86 -0.22 -0.55
C VAL A 118 7.51 0.45 -0.76
N THR A 119 6.48 -0.34 -1.09
CA THR A 119 5.10 0.14 -1.20
C THR A 119 4.32 -0.06 0.10
N GLY A 120 3.61 0.95 0.53
CA GLY A 120 2.88 1.02 1.80
C GLY A 120 1.61 0.18 1.87
N PHE A 121 1.68 -1.11 1.63
CA PHE A 121 0.57 -2.05 1.83
C PHE A 121 0.42 -2.42 3.30
N ASN A 122 -0.05 -1.47 4.08
CA ASN A 122 -0.12 -1.54 5.54
C ASN A 122 -1.01 -2.67 6.09
N ARG A 123 -1.99 -3.17 5.33
CA ARG A 123 -2.91 -4.23 5.79
C ARG A 123 -2.21 -5.55 6.06
N ARG A 124 -1.10 -5.83 5.40
CA ARG A 124 -0.27 -7.02 5.66
C ARG A 124 0.17 -7.11 7.13
N PHE A 125 0.32 -5.97 7.80
CA PHE A 125 0.79 -5.87 9.20
C PHE A 125 -0.34 -5.86 10.24
N ALA A 126 -1.60 -5.87 9.81
CA ALA A 126 -2.72 -5.94 10.73
C ALA A 126 -2.69 -7.29 11.49
N PRO A 127 -2.85 -7.30 12.85
CA PRO A 127 -2.69 -8.50 13.66
C PRO A 127 -3.55 -9.68 13.20
N MET A 128 -4.78 -9.41 12.74
CA MET A 128 -5.67 -10.47 12.22
C MET A 128 -5.17 -11.02 10.88
N VAL A 129 -4.62 -10.18 9.99
CA VAL A 129 -4.05 -10.63 8.71
C VAL A 129 -2.81 -11.48 8.95
N GLN A 130 -1.96 -11.11 9.92
CA GLN A 130 -0.81 -11.92 10.33
C GLN A 130 -1.24 -13.30 10.88
N LYS A 131 -2.29 -13.35 11.69
CA LYS A 131 -2.87 -14.62 12.16
C LYS A 131 -3.37 -15.49 11.01
N LEU A 132 -4.06 -14.88 10.03
CA LEU A 132 -4.53 -15.58 8.84
C LEU A 132 -3.35 -16.08 7.98
N LYS A 133 -2.29 -15.29 7.84
CA LYS A 133 -1.07 -15.69 7.10
C LYS A 133 -0.41 -16.93 7.74
N ALA A 134 -0.39 -17.02 9.05
CA ALA A 134 0.21 -18.12 9.80
C ALA A 134 -0.62 -19.44 9.75
N VAL A 135 -1.83 -19.43 9.21
CA VAL A 135 -2.64 -20.66 9.06
C VAL A 135 -1.99 -21.59 8.02
N PRO A 136 -1.59 -22.83 8.39
CA PRO A 136 -0.99 -23.75 7.43
C PRO A 136 -2.03 -24.43 6.54
N ASN A 137 -1.57 -24.94 5.37
CA ASN A 137 -2.38 -25.77 4.47
C ASN A 137 -3.71 -25.12 4.06
N LYS A 138 -3.67 -23.85 3.69
CA LYS A 138 -4.84 -23.14 3.18
C LYS A 138 -5.25 -23.75 1.83
N ASN A 139 -6.48 -24.18 1.67
CA ASN A 139 -7.03 -24.62 0.38
C ASN A 139 -8.02 -23.63 -0.22
N MET A 140 -8.60 -22.75 0.61
CA MET A 140 -9.47 -21.67 0.18
C MET A 140 -9.19 -20.41 1.01
N VAL A 141 -9.05 -19.29 0.33
CA VAL A 141 -8.91 -17.96 0.92
C VAL A 141 -9.95 -17.03 0.31
N PHE A 142 -10.68 -16.31 1.13
CA PHE A 142 -11.64 -15.32 0.68
C PHE A 142 -11.32 -13.98 1.31
N VAL A 143 -11.07 -12.96 0.48
CA VAL A 143 -10.77 -11.60 0.92
C VAL A 143 -11.77 -10.66 0.30
N GLN A 144 -12.57 -10.01 1.12
CA GLN A 144 -13.64 -9.12 0.67
C GLN A 144 -13.49 -7.73 1.27
N LYS A 145 -13.80 -6.71 0.48
CA LYS A 145 -13.99 -5.34 0.94
C LYS A 145 -15.30 -4.79 0.41
N ASN A 146 -16.15 -4.39 1.33
CA ASN A 146 -17.40 -3.72 1.04
C ASN A 146 -17.26 -2.23 1.34
N LYS A 147 -17.89 -1.38 0.56
CA LYS A 147 -17.97 0.06 0.82
C LYS A 147 -19.29 0.59 0.32
N GLU A 148 -20.06 1.16 1.22
CA GLU A 148 -21.22 1.93 0.87
C GLU A 148 -20.80 3.19 0.09
N ASN A 149 -21.52 3.52 -0.96
CA ASN A 149 -21.24 4.70 -1.79
C ASN A 149 -19.78 4.77 -2.29
N GLY A 150 -19.18 3.65 -2.63
CA GLY A 150 -17.83 3.53 -3.19
C GLY A 150 -17.67 4.23 -4.55
N GLY A 151 -18.44 5.30 -4.79
CA GLY A 151 -18.49 6.04 -6.04
C GLY A 151 -17.15 6.67 -6.41
N GLY A 152 -16.80 6.49 -7.65
CA GLY A 152 -15.61 6.99 -8.32
C GLY A 152 -15.50 6.29 -9.66
N SER A 153 -14.57 6.74 -10.52
CA SER A 153 -14.29 6.04 -11.77
C SER A 153 -13.89 4.58 -11.49
N VAL A 154 -14.01 3.73 -12.48
CA VAL A 154 -13.55 2.33 -12.40
C VAL A 154 -12.08 2.27 -11.98
N GLU A 155 -11.24 3.12 -12.56
CA GLU A 155 -9.81 3.24 -12.23
C GLU A 155 -9.59 3.53 -10.74
N ARG A 156 -10.28 4.55 -10.20
CA ARG A 156 -10.20 4.85 -8.77
C ARG A 156 -10.66 3.67 -7.91
N GLY A 157 -11.73 2.99 -8.32
CA GLY A 157 -12.20 1.77 -7.64
C GLY A 157 -11.13 0.70 -7.57
N ILE A 158 -10.36 0.52 -8.64
CA ILE A 158 -9.28 -0.46 -8.72
C ILE A 158 -8.05 0.02 -7.95
N TYR A 159 -7.47 1.17 -8.28
CA TYR A 159 -6.18 1.62 -7.76
C TYR A 159 -6.21 2.18 -6.35
N ASP A 160 -7.37 2.67 -5.87
CA ASP A 160 -7.49 3.16 -4.51
C ASP A 160 -8.12 2.15 -3.54
N MET A 161 -8.99 1.27 -4.04
CA MET A 161 -9.80 0.41 -3.19
C MET A 161 -9.50 -1.09 -3.36
N PHE A 162 -9.63 -1.62 -4.59
CA PHE A 162 -9.47 -3.05 -4.86
C PHE A 162 -8.02 -3.50 -4.71
N ILE A 163 -7.05 -2.65 -4.97
CA ILE A 163 -5.62 -2.94 -4.78
C ILE A 163 -5.31 -3.45 -3.37
N HIS A 164 -6.01 -2.98 -2.35
CA HIS A 164 -5.85 -3.47 -0.99
C HIS A 164 -6.37 -4.89 -0.79
N VAL A 165 -7.46 -5.24 -1.48
CA VAL A 165 -8.02 -6.60 -1.44
C VAL A 165 -7.06 -7.55 -2.13
N LEU A 166 -6.62 -7.15 -3.32
CA LEU A 166 -5.69 -7.94 -4.13
C LEU A 166 -4.34 -8.14 -3.43
N ASP A 167 -3.80 -7.09 -2.83
CA ASP A 167 -2.56 -7.18 -2.06
C ASP A 167 -2.70 -8.13 -0.86
N THR A 168 -3.79 -8.02 -0.09
CA THR A 168 -4.04 -8.91 1.04
C THR A 168 -4.24 -10.35 0.57
N ALA A 169 -4.98 -10.56 -0.52
CA ALA A 169 -5.20 -11.88 -1.10
C ALA A 169 -3.89 -12.54 -1.52
N THR A 170 -3.06 -11.83 -2.29
CA THR A 170 -1.73 -12.32 -2.71
C THR A 170 -0.81 -12.57 -1.54
N TYR A 171 -0.82 -11.70 -0.53
CA TYR A 171 -0.03 -11.89 0.69
C TYR A 171 -0.40 -13.16 1.45
N LEU A 172 -1.68 -13.50 1.52
CA LEU A 172 -2.15 -14.70 2.22
C LEU A 172 -1.81 -16.01 1.51
N LEU A 173 -1.54 -15.99 0.21
CA LEU A 173 -1.09 -17.16 -0.54
C LEU A 173 0.34 -17.53 -0.16
N ASP A 174 0.62 -18.84 -0.11
CA ASP A 174 1.95 -19.41 0.21
C ASP A 174 2.67 -19.92 -1.05
N GLU A 175 2.01 -19.90 -2.20
CA GLU A 175 2.46 -20.43 -3.46
C GLU A 175 2.32 -19.42 -4.61
N PRO A 176 3.08 -19.57 -5.68
CA PRO A 176 2.90 -18.73 -6.88
C PRO A 176 1.51 -18.87 -7.49
N ILE A 177 0.97 -17.77 -7.99
CA ILE A 177 -0.28 -17.74 -8.72
C ILE A 177 -0.06 -18.33 -10.11
N LEU A 178 -0.74 -19.44 -10.42
CA LEU A 178 -0.68 -20.13 -11.71
C LEU A 178 -1.71 -19.62 -12.70
N LYS A 179 -2.87 -19.18 -12.20
CA LYS A 179 -3.97 -18.68 -13.04
C LYS A 179 -4.73 -17.60 -12.29
N SER A 180 -5.13 -16.58 -13.04
CA SER A 180 -6.03 -15.54 -12.56
C SER A 180 -7.00 -15.13 -13.65
N SER A 181 -8.16 -14.62 -13.27
CA SER A 181 -9.14 -13.98 -14.12
C SER A 181 -9.81 -12.85 -13.34
N TYR A 182 -10.60 -12.03 -14.00
CA TYR A 182 -11.37 -11.01 -13.31
C TYR A 182 -12.75 -10.83 -13.96
N HIS A 183 -13.68 -10.36 -13.16
CA HIS A 183 -14.97 -9.89 -13.62
C HIS A 183 -15.28 -8.55 -12.97
N LEU A 184 -15.66 -7.57 -13.78
CA LEU A 184 -16.04 -6.23 -13.36
C LEU A 184 -17.50 -5.99 -13.69
N VAL A 185 -18.22 -5.38 -12.76
CA VAL A 185 -19.55 -4.82 -12.97
C VAL A 185 -19.46 -3.32 -12.82
N GLU A 186 -19.74 -2.64 -13.91
CA GLU A 186 -19.75 -1.18 -13.97
C GLU A 186 -21.18 -0.68 -14.20
N GLU A 187 -21.53 0.43 -13.58
CA GLU A 187 -22.75 1.15 -13.84
C GLU A 187 -22.48 2.66 -13.86
N LYS A 188 -22.80 3.32 -14.96
CA LYS A 188 -22.62 4.78 -15.15
C LYS A 188 -21.22 5.27 -14.84
N GLY A 189 -20.18 4.56 -15.32
CA GLY A 189 -18.78 4.89 -15.10
C GLY A 189 -18.25 4.58 -13.69
N GLN A 190 -19.05 3.94 -12.83
CA GLN A 190 -18.67 3.59 -11.47
C GLN A 190 -18.49 2.10 -11.28
N LEU A 191 -17.42 1.69 -10.62
CA LEU A 191 -17.19 0.31 -10.26
C LEU A 191 -18.19 -0.13 -9.17
N LYS A 192 -19.09 -1.07 -9.51
CA LYS A 192 -20.06 -1.65 -8.57
C LYS A 192 -19.54 -2.91 -7.92
N ASN A 193 -18.84 -3.73 -8.67
CA ASN A 193 -18.34 -5.00 -8.21
C ASN A 193 -17.06 -5.38 -8.94
N CYS A 194 -16.13 -5.99 -8.25
CA CYS A 194 -14.93 -6.56 -8.83
C CYS A 194 -14.60 -7.87 -8.11
N ILE A 195 -14.48 -8.95 -8.86
CA ILE A 195 -14.07 -10.25 -8.35
C ILE A 195 -12.87 -10.76 -9.16
N MET A 196 -11.87 -11.29 -8.47
CA MET A 196 -10.67 -11.84 -9.07
C MET A 196 -10.26 -13.13 -8.36
N PRO A 197 -10.56 -14.30 -8.95
CA PRO A 197 -10.00 -15.57 -8.52
C PRO A 197 -8.50 -15.63 -8.81
N LEU A 198 -7.73 -16.08 -7.82
CA LEU A 198 -6.30 -16.36 -7.89
C LEU A 198 -6.10 -17.83 -7.56
N ILE A 199 -5.51 -18.59 -8.45
CA ILE A 199 -5.36 -20.05 -8.33
C ILE A 199 -3.88 -20.39 -8.23
N THR A 200 -3.50 -21.09 -7.18
CA THR A 200 -2.19 -21.71 -7.00
C THR A 200 -2.26 -23.23 -7.23
N ALA A 201 -1.24 -23.98 -6.94
CA ALA A 201 -1.27 -25.43 -7.03
C ALA A 201 -2.24 -26.09 -6.04
N SER A 202 -2.38 -25.53 -4.84
CA SER A 202 -3.18 -26.12 -3.75
C SER A 202 -4.29 -25.22 -3.23
N THR A 203 -4.30 -23.92 -3.57
CA THR A 203 -5.20 -22.92 -2.97
C THR A 203 -5.99 -22.17 -4.03
N VAL A 204 -7.27 -22.00 -3.80
CA VAL A 204 -8.12 -21.03 -4.52
C VAL A 204 -8.31 -19.81 -3.61
N CYS A 205 -7.90 -18.65 -4.08
CA CYS A 205 -8.15 -17.39 -3.40
C CYS A 205 -9.12 -16.53 -4.20
N VAL A 206 -10.13 -15.96 -3.56
CA VAL A 206 -11.08 -15.04 -4.18
C VAL A 206 -10.90 -13.66 -3.57
N ALA A 207 -10.41 -12.72 -4.37
CA ALA A 207 -10.37 -11.31 -4.06
C ALA A 207 -11.65 -10.64 -4.56
N TRP A 208 -12.44 -10.02 -3.67
CA TRP A 208 -13.73 -9.44 -4.03
C TRP A 208 -13.92 -8.05 -3.42
N MET A 209 -14.48 -7.13 -4.21
CA MET A 209 -14.93 -5.83 -3.75
C MET A 209 -16.35 -5.56 -4.20
N HIS A 210 -17.18 -5.08 -3.27
CA HIS A 210 -18.56 -4.66 -3.52
C HIS A 210 -18.74 -3.20 -3.12
N GLY A 211 -19.22 -2.37 -4.06
CA GLY A 211 -19.31 -0.91 -3.91
C GLY A 211 -20.61 -0.38 -3.33
N GLN A 212 -21.54 -1.24 -2.88
CA GLN A 212 -22.87 -0.86 -2.41
C GLN A 212 -23.26 -1.50 -1.06
N SER A 213 -22.31 -1.98 -0.29
CA SER A 213 -22.55 -2.61 1.00
C SER A 213 -21.74 -1.94 2.10
N ASP A 214 -22.30 -1.83 3.29
CA ASP A 214 -21.74 -1.17 4.49
C ASP A 214 -20.90 -2.08 5.39
N THR A 215 -20.80 -3.38 5.10
CA THR A 215 -20.17 -4.37 6.00
C THR A 215 -18.63 -4.31 6.07
N GLY A 216 -17.97 -3.36 5.42
CA GLY A 216 -16.54 -3.14 5.56
C GLY A 216 -15.64 -4.21 4.92
N PHE A 217 -14.47 -4.45 5.54
CA PHE A 217 -13.49 -5.46 5.07
C PHE A 217 -13.66 -6.77 5.84
N GLN A 218 -13.73 -7.89 5.11
CA GLN A 218 -13.83 -9.23 5.68
C GLN A 218 -12.80 -10.17 5.03
N GLY A 219 -12.28 -11.10 5.82
CA GLY A 219 -11.41 -12.17 5.34
C GLY A 219 -11.83 -13.51 5.96
N GLU A 220 -11.98 -14.53 5.14
CA GLU A 220 -12.28 -15.90 5.55
C GLU A 220 -11.26 -16.87 4.94
N ILE A 221 -10.82 -17.82 5.76
CA ILE A 221 -9.97 -18.93 5.34
C ILE A 221 -10.64 -20.23 5.73
N ARG A 222 -10.71 -21.17 4.78
CA ARG A 222 -11.15 -22.53 5.04
C ARG A 222 -9.99 -23.50 4.90
N LYS A 223 -9.89 -24.41 5.85
CA LYS A 223 -8.99 -25.58 5.78
C LYS A 223 -9.74 -26.74 5.13
N PRO A 224 -9.02 -27.72 4.52
CA PRO A 224 -9.65 -28.98 4.14
C PRO A 224 -10.33 -29.58 5.37
N SER A 225 -11.58 -29.98 5.27
CA SER A 225 -12.17 -30.89 6.25
C SER A 225 -11.29 -32.14 6.23
N SER A 226 -10.82 -32.57 7.40
CA SER A 226 -10.20 -33.88 7.56
C SER A 226 -11.06 -34.89 6.81
N ALA A 227 -10.47 -35.63 5.87
CA ALA A 227 -11.16 -36.52 4.95
C ALA A 227 -12.29 -37.27 5.67
N ILE A 228 -13.51 -37.08 5.18
CA ILE A 228 -14.60 -37.96 5.53
C ILE A 228 -14.18 -39.33 5.02
N ASN A 229 -13.80 -40.20 5.95
CA ASN A 229 -13.43 -41.57 5.64
C ASN A 229 -14.71 -42.25 5.10
N PRO A 230 -14.79 -42.64 3.82
CA PRO A 230 -15.91 -43.35 3.29
C PRO A 230 -15.80 -44.81 3.73
N LYS A 231 -16.11 -45.08 4.99
CA LYS A 231 -16.37 -46.41 5.46
C LYS A 231 -17.77 -46.42 6.09
N LYS A 232 -18.72 -46.72 5.29
CA LYS A 232 -19.69 -47.81 5.42
C LYS A 232 -20.79 -47.66 4.41
#